data_f7adcdc091f9854aed4286920d31427f
#
_entry.id   f7adcdc091f9854aed4286920d31427f
#
_cell.length_a   1.000
_cell.length_b   1.000
_cell.length_c   1.000
_cell.angle_alpha   90.00
_cell.angle_beta   90.00
_cell.angle_gamma   90.00
#
_symmetry.space_group_name_H-M   'P 1'
#
loop_
_entity.id
_entity.type
_entity.pdbx_description
1 polymer ?
#
loop_
_entity_poly.entity_id
_entity_poly.type
_entity_poly.pdbx_seq_one_letter_code
_entity_poly.pdbx_strand_id
1 'polypeptide(L)'
;LSTEEMNELESYFPGKFQVTWPRDYEDYVYETEKLINLSGKKYHGKKNHINQFKAAYPDWSYETITDSNVEECFQMALKWRGANGCEEDPEKNQEMCVTLNSLRLFKELHLKGGLLRAGGKVVAFTLGEPVCDDTFVVHIEKAYADVRGAYPLINQQFLEHEVSGYKYVNREDDTGEEGLRTAKLSY
;
A
#
# COMPACT_ATOMS: atom_id res chain seq x y z
N LEU A 1 -14.52 11.69 -8.95
CA LEU A 1 -15.71 12.37 -8.40
C LEU A 1 -16.59 11.34 -7.70
N SER A 2 -17.11 11.67 -6.52
CA SER A 2 -18.13 10.88 -5.85
C SER A 2 -19.48 10.96 -6.58
N THR A 3 -20.39 10.03 -6.28
CA THR A 3 -21.76 10.08 -6.84
C THR A 3 -22.49 11.37 -6.44
N GLU A 4 -22.21 11.90 -5.25
CA GLU A 4 -22.81 13.15 -4.75
C GLU A 4 -22.31 14.35 -5.57
N GLU A 5 -21.00 14.47 -5.75
CA GLU A 5 -20.38 15.52 -6.58
C GLU A 5 -20.86 15.47 -8.04
N MET A 6 -21.03 14.26 -8.58
CA MET A 6 -21.60 14.10 -9.94
C MET A 6 -23.04 14.58 -10.02
N ASN A 7 -23.88 14.23 -9.05
CA ASN A 7 -25.27 14.68 -9.01
C ASN A 7 -25.35 16.21 -8.86
N GLU A 8 -24.46 16.79 -8.08
CA GLU A 8 -24.34 18.23 -7.94
C GLU A 8 -23.95 18.90 -9.26
N LEU A 9 -22.91 18.40 -9.94
CA LEU A 9 -22.51 18.89 -11.27
C LEU A 9 -23.63 18.78 -12.30
N GLU A 10 -24.36 17.67 -12.33
CA GLU A 10 -25.48 17.47 -13.23
C GLU A 10 -26.63 18.45 -12.94
N SER A 11 -26.83 18.82 -11.67
CA SER A 11 -27.86 19.80 -11.29
C SER A 11 -27.54 21.20 -11.78
N TYR A 12 -26.27 21.61 -11.79
CA TYR A 12 -25.83 22.91 -12.28
C TYR A 12 -25.65 22.95 -13.81
N PHE A 13 -25.28 21.84 -14.42
CA PHE A 13 -24.93 21.75 -15.83
C PHE A 13 -25.58 20.54 -16.52
N PRO A 14 -26.94 20.49 -16.63
CA PRO A 14 -27.63 19.32 -17.11
C PRO A 14 -27.19 18.92 -18.54
N GLY A 15 -26.80 17.64 -18.70
CA GLY A 15 -26.41 17.05 -19.97
C GLY A 15 -25.13 17.63 -20.59
N LYS A 16 -24.30 18.36 -19.80
CA LYS A 16 -23.03 18.92 -20.30
C LYS A 16 -21.85 17.97 -20.18
N PHE A 17 -21.94 16.96 -19.33
CA PHE A 17 -20.85 16.03 -19.05
C PHE A 17 -21.26 14.61 -19.44
N GLN A 18 -20.30 13.87 -19.99
CA GLN A 18 -20.39 12.44 -20.15
C GLN A 18 -19.59 11.78 -19.03
N VAL A 19 -20.24 10.98 -18.20
CA VAL A 19 -19.59 10.23 -17.11
C VAL A 19 -19.14 8.88 -17.66
N THR A 20 -17.89 8.52 -17.40
CA THR A 20 -17.33 7.20 -17.69
C THR A 20 -16.76 6.58 -16.43
N TRP A 21 -16.80 5.25 -16.34
CA TRP A 21 -16.33 4.47 -15.20
C TRP A 21 -15.26 3.47 -15.66
N PRO A 22 -14.03 3.93 -15.97
CA PRO A 22 -12.98 3.01 -16.39
C PRO A 22 -12.59 2.10 -15.23
N ARG A 23 -12.61 0.79 -15.47
CA ARG A 23 -12.26 -0.23 -14.45
C ARG A 23 -10.88 -0.03 -13.82
N ASP A 24 -9.93 0.50 -14.59
CA ASP A 24 -8.54 0.67 -14.19
C ASP A 24 -8.35 1.71 -13.07
N TYR A 25 -9.36 2.56 -12.84
CA TYR A 25 -9.39 3.59 -11.78
C TYR A 25 -10.36 3.28 -10.65
N GLU A 26 -10.82 2.03 -10.54
CA GLU A 26 -11.65 1.60 -9.41
C GLU A 26 -10.77 1.19 -8.24
N ASP A 27 -11.02 1.80 -7.08
CA ASP A 27 -10.31 1.51 -5.84
C ASP A 27 -10.66 0.14 -5.27
N TYR A 28 -9.67 -0.46 -4.63
CA TYR A 28 -9.82 -1.70 -3.87
C TYR A 28 -9.99 -1.41 -2.38
N VAL A 29 -11.23 -1.51 -1.91
CA VAL A 29 -11.60 -1.30 -0.51
C VAL A 29 -11.87 -2.63 0.16
N TYR A 30 -11.26 -2.84 1.33
CA TYR A 30 -11.37 -4.08 2.10
C TYR A 30 -11.83 -3.79 3.53
N GLU A 31 -12.47 -4.77 4.18
CA GLU A 31 -12.65 -4.75 5.62
C GLU A 31 -11.29 -4.99 6.30
N THR A 32 -10.85 -4.04 7.11
CA THR A 32 -9.53 -4.07 7.76
C THR A 32 -9.31 -5.35 8.56
N GLU A 33 -10.29 -5.76 9.34
CA GLU A 33 -10.22 -6.98 10.15
C GLU A 33 -9.97 -8.25 9.31
N LYS A 34 -10.53 -8.32 8.10
CA LYS A 34 -10.31 -9.48 7.21
C LYS A 34 -8.86 -9.57 6.74
N LEU A 35 -8.23 -8.42 6.46
CA LEU A 35 -6.83 -8.36 6.04
C LEU A 35 -5.86 -8.62 7.21
N ILE A 36 -6.19 -8.21 8.42
CA ILE A 36 -5.41 -8.51 9.62
C ILE A 36 -5.46 -10.01 9.92
N ASN A 37 -6.67 -10.58 10.01
CA ASN A 37 -6.86 -11.96 10.43
C ASN A 37 -6.51 -12.97 9.34
N LEU A 38 -6.64 -12.60 8.06
CA LEU A 38 -6.46 -13.46 6.89
C LEU A 38 -7.21 -14.80 7.04
N SER A 39 -8.42 -14.76 7.60
CA SER A 39 -9.22 -15.94 7.94
C SER A 39 -9.93 -16.50 6.71
N GLY A 40 -9.97 -17.83 6.59
CA GLY A 40 -10.66 -18.54 5.53
C GLY A 40 -9.75 -19.04 4.40
N LYS A 41 -10.34 -19.90 3.56
CA LYS A 41 -9.63 -20.63 2.49
C LYS A 41 -8.97 -19.70 1.46
N LYS A 42 -9.62 -18.55 1.18
CA LYS A 42 -9.12 -17.54 0.24
C LYS A 42 -7.70 -17.05 0.61
N TYR A 43 -7.42 -16.93 1.89
CA TYR A 43 -6.16 -16.34 2.39
C TYR A 43 -5.07 -17.37 2.70
N HIS A 44 -5.28 -18.68 2.45
CA HIS A 44 -4.28 -19.71 2.75
C HIS A 44 -2.93 -19.43 2.07
N GLY A 45 -2.95 -18.97 0.82
CA GLY A 45 -1.72 -18.60 0.10
C GLY A 45 -0.96 -17.46 0.79
N LYS A 46 -1.67 -16.42 1.24
CA LYS A 46 -1.06 -15.28 1.95
C LYS A 46 -0.46 -15.74 3.29
N LYS A 47 -1.20 -16.51 4.09
CA LYS A 47 -0.69 -17.07 5.35
C LYS A 47 0.54 -17.96 5.14
N ASN A 48 0.53 -18.79 4.10
CA ASN A 48 1.67 -19.63 3.79
C ASN A 48 2.93 -18.80 3.46
N HIS A 49 2.79 -17.74 2.67
CA HIS A 49 3.90 -16.83 2.39
C HIS A 49 4.42 -16.10 3.64
N ILE A 50 3.53 -15.64 4.51
CA ILE A 50 3.90 -15.04 5.80
C ILE A 50 4.66 -16.04 6.68
N ASN A 51 4.17 -17.28 6.78
CA ASN A 51 4.83 -18.32 7.58
C ASN A 51 6.22 -18.67 7.03
N GLN A 52 6.37 -18.72 5.69
CA GLN A 52 7.66 -18.95 5.04
C GLN A 52 8.63 -17.79 5.33
N PHE A 53 8.16 -16.54 5.28
CA PHE A 53 8.99 -15.40 5.68
C PHE A 53 9.46 -15.52 7.12
N LYS A 54 8.53 -15.74 8.06
CA LYS A 54 8.86 -15.87 9.50
C LYS A 54 9.82 -17.03 9.80
N ALA A 55 9.73 -18.11 9.03
CA ALA A 55 10.65 -19.25 9.16
C ALA A 55 12.04 -18.94 8.57
N ALA A 56 12.10 -18.19 7.46
CA ALA A 56 13.37 -17.82 6.82
C ALA A 56 14.13 -16.71 7.58
N TYR A 57 13.40 -15.84 8.27
CA TYR A 57 13.96 -14.70 9.02
C TYR A 57 13.47 -14.71 10.47
N PRO A 58 14.00 -15.57 11.35
CA PRO A 58 13.56 -15.65 12.76
C PRO A 58 13.78 -14.35 13.55
N ASP A 59 14.69 -13.49 13.08
CA ASP A 59 15.04 -12.18 13.63
C ASP A 59 14.20 -11.02 13.08
N TRP A 60 13.15 -11.31 12.31
CA TRP A 60 12.31 -10.26 11.74
C TRP A 60 11.63 -9.41 12.81
N SER A 61 11.41 -8.14 12.50
CA SER A 61 10.62 -7.23 13.32
C SER A 61 9.77 -6.31 12.46
N TYR A 62 8.65 -5.86 13.05
CA TYR A 62 7.88 -4.72 12.56
C TYR A 62 8.24 -3.49 13.40
N GLU A 63 8.36 -2.35 12.76
CA GLU A 63 8.56 -1.07 13.42
C GLU A 63 7.65 -0.02 12.78
N THR A 64 7.04 0.84 13.61
CA THR A 64 6.39 2.05 13.12
C THR A 64 7.43 3.00 12.54
N ILE A 65 7.15 3.62 11.39
CA ILE A 65 8.05 4.63 10.81
C ILE A 65 7.97 5.91 11.64
N THR A 66 9.15 6.44 11.95
CA THR A 66 9.36 7.68 12.71
C THR A 66 10.50 8.48 12.08
N ASP A 67 10.72 9.70 12.57
CA ASP A 67 11.86 10.55 12.13
C ASP A 67 13.21 9.84 12.29
N SER A 68 13.32 8.84 13.16
CA SER A 68 14.60 8.14 13.44
C SER A 68 14.91 7.02 12.45
N ASN A 69 13.91 6.45 11.76
CA ASN A 69 14.09 5.29 10.87
C ASN A 69 13.57 5.51 9.43
N VAL A 70 12.89 6.64 9.15
CA VAL A 70 12.38 6.96 7.80
C VAL A 70 13.47 7.01 6.74
N GLU A 71 14.68 7.45 7.11
CA GLU A 71 15.82 7.47 6.19
C GLU A 71 16.21 6.06 5.72
N GLU A 72 16.08 5.04 6.55
CA GLU A 72 16.33 3.66 6.13
C GLU A 72 15.31 3.19 5.08
N CYS A 73 14.05 3.61 5.19
CA CYS A 73 13.02 3.35 4.17
C CYS A 73 13.36 4.09 2.87
N PHE A 74 13.84 5.33 2.95
CA PHE A 74 14.31 6.09 1.79
C PHE A 74 15.47 5.39 1.06
N GLN A 75 16.46 4.89 1.81
CA GLN A 75 17.58 4.12 1.26
C GLN A 75 17.12 2.79 0.64
N MET A 76 16.13 2.13 1.26
CA MET A 76 15.51 0.93 0.69
C MET A 76 14.79 1.27 -0.62
N ALA A 77 14.03 2.37 -0.68
CA ALA A 77 13.31 2.82 -1.87
C ALA A 77 14.27 3.13 -3.05
N LEU A 78 15.41 3.76 -2.78
CA LEU A 78 16.44 4.01 -3.81
C LEU A 78 16.98 2.70 -4.40
N LYS A 79 17.28 1.71 -3.55
CA LYS A 79 17.74 0.39 -4.02
C LYS A 79 16.66 -0.34 -4.80
N TRP A 80 15.42 -0.26 -4.33
CA TRP A 80 14.25 -0.83 -5.01
C TRP A 80 14.07 -0.24 -6.41
N ARG A 81 14.22 1.09 -6.55
CA ARG A 81 14.18 1.82 -7.83
C ARG A 81 15.18 1.24 -8.84
N GLY A 82 16.44 1.07 -8.42
CA GLY A 82 17.48 0.51 -9.29
C GLY A 82 17.20 -0.95 -9.68
N ALA A 83 16.74 -1.77 -8.73
CA ALA A 83 16.46 -3.19 -8.97
C ALA A 83 15.25 -3.44 -9.90
N ASN A 84 14.31 -2.47 -10.02
CA ASN A 84 13.08 -2.61 -10.79
C ASN A 84 13.08 -1.82 -12.11
N GLY A 85 14.25 -1.29 -12.55
CA GLY A 85 14.39 -0.60 -13.84
C GLY A 85 13.55 0.67 -13.97
N CYS A 86 13.25 1.35 -12.85
CA CYS A 86 12.38 2.52 -12.87
C CYS A 86 12.95 3.71 -13.66
N GLU A 87 14.26 3.74 -13.92
CA GLU A 87 14.89 4.82 -14.70
C GLU A 87 14.58 4.73 -16.19
N GLU A 88 14.26 3.54 -16.67
CA GLU A 88 13.94 3.26 -18.09
C GLU A 88 12.42 3.33 -18.36
N ASP A 89 11.59 3.38 -17.30
CA ASP A 89 10.14 3.38 -17.37
C ASP A 89 9.59 4.68 -16.77
N PRO A 90 9.03 5.60 -17.59
CA PRO A 90 8.55 6.90 -17.11
C PRO A 90 7.47 6.81 -16.03
N GLU A 91 6.54 5.84 -16.11
CA GLU A 91 5.45 5.68 -15.15
C GLU A 91 5.99 5.19 -13.80
N LYS A 92 6.83 4.17 -13.81
CA LYS A 92 7.52 3.69 -12.59
C LYS A 92 8.43 4.76 -11.99
N ASN A 93 9.09 5.55 -12.83
CA ASN A 93 9.92 6.65 -12.36
C ASN A 93 9.09 7.73 -11.67
N GLN A 94 7.91 8.07 -12.20
CA GLN A 94 6.99 9.01 -11.59
C GLN A 94 6.47 8.48 -10.24
N GLU A 95 6.04 7.24 -10.17
CA GLU A 95 5.63 6.58 -8.92
C GLU A 95 6.75 6.61 -7.86
N MET A 96 7.99 6.35 -8.28
CA MET A 96 9.14 6.41 -7.38
C MET A 96 9.47 7.83 -6.92
N CYS A 97 9.25 8.85 -7.76
CA CYS A 97 9.36 10.24 -7.33
C CYS A 97 8.34 10.57 -6.22
N VAL A 98 7.10 10.13 -6.38
CA VAL A 98 6.07 10.27 -5.33
C VAL A 98 6.50 9.54 -4.06
N THR A 99 6.93 8.29 -4.17
CA THR A 99 7.40 7.48 -3.02
C THR A 99 8.54 8.18 -2.26
N LEU A 100 9.56 8.66 -2.96
CA LEU A 100 10.71 9.32 -2.33
C LEU A 100 10.33 10.66 -1.69
N ASN A 101 9.44 11.43 -2.33
CA ASN A 101 8.95 12.70 -1.77
C ASN A 101 8.06 12.46 -0.55
N SER A 102 7.22 11.44 -0.56
CA SER A 102 6.40 11.06 0.61
C SER A 102 7.26 10.68 1.82
N LEU A 103 8.37 9.97 1.60
CA LEU A 103 9.32 9.66 2.67
C LEU A 103 10.06 10.91 3.19
N ARG A 104 10.47 11.82 2.30
CA ARG A 104 11.12 13.08 2.68
C ARG A 104 10.21 14.01 3.47
N LEU A 105 8.94 14.06 3.08
CA LEU A 105 7.93 14.94 3.67
C LEU A 105 7.01 14.18 4.63
N PHE A 106 7.46 13.02 5.13
CA PHE A 106 6.67 12.11 5.95
C PHE A 106 5.97 12.81 7.12
N LYS A 107 6.71 13.66 7.81
CA LYS A 107 6.22 14.41 8.96
C LYS A 107 5.27 15.54 8.55
N GLU A 108 5.64 16.30 7.53
CA GLU A 108 4.87 17.44 7.02
C GLU A 108 3.53 16.99 6.42
N LEU A 109 3.51 15.81 5.80
CA LEU A 109 2.31 15.18 5.25
C LEU A 109 1.50 14.42 6.30
N HIS A 110 1.98 14.36 7.56
CA HIS A 110 1.34 13.61 8.65
C HIS A 110 1.03 12.15 8.32
N LEU A 111 1.86 11.53 7.48
CA LEU A 111 1.67 10.13 7.09
C LEU A 111 1.90 9.20 8.29
N LYS A 112 1.20 8.07 8.28
CA LYS A 112 1.53 6.90 9.09
C LYS A 112 2.31 5.91 8.22
N GLY A 113 3.22 5.18 8.83
CA GLY A 113 4.01 4.21 8.11
C GLY A 113 4.50 3.07 9.00
N GLY A 114 4.80 1.95 8.35
CA GLY A 114 5.39 0.78 8.96
C GLY A 114 6.50 0.20 8.10
N LEU A 115 7.48 -0.43 8.71
CA LEU A 115 8.55 -1.13 8.04
C LEU A 115 8.74 -2.56 8.60
N LEU A 116 9.26 -3.44 7.75
CA LEU A 116 9.75 -4.75 8.16
C LEU A 116 11.25 -4.79 8.09
N ARG A 117 11.84 -5.35 9.15
CA ARG A 117 13.26 -5.62 9.20
C ARG A 117 13.52 -7.13 9.20
N ALA A 118 14.52 -7.57 8.44
CA ALA A 118 14.98 -8.94 8.41
C ALA A 118 16.51 -8.94 8.18
N GLY A 119 17.25 -9.74 8.93
CA GLY A 119 18.71 -9.73 8.89
C GLY A 119 19.32 -8.36 9.18
N GLY A 120 18.70 -7.58 10.08
CA GLY A 120 19.11 -6.22 10.44
C GLY A 120 18.89 -5.14 9.38
N LYS A 121 18.18 -5.43 8.26
CA LYS A 121 17.92 -4.49 7.16
C LYS A 121 16.44 -4.28 6.93
N VAL A 122 16.06 -3.08 6.49
CA VAL A 122 14.69 -2.82 6.03
C VAL A 122 14.47 -3.57 4.72
N VAL A 123 13.45 -4.43 4.67
CA VAL A 123 13.11 -5.27 3.50
C VAL A 123 11.74 -4.93 2.90
N ALA A 124 10.90 -4.21 3.63
CA ALA A 124 9.64 -3.68 3.16
C ALA A 124 9.24 -2.46 3.98
N PHE A 125 8.44 -1.58 3.38
CA PHE A 125 7.76 -0.49 4.07
C PHE A 125 6.43 -0.16 3.42
N THR A 126 5.57 0.54 4.16
CA THR A 126 4.28 1.04 3.69
C THR A 126 3.98 2.40 4.29
N LEU A 127 3.26 3.23 3.55
CA LEU A 127 2.82 4.57 3.95
C LEU A 127 1.34 4.74 3.65
N GLY A 128 0.65 5.48 4.49
CA GLY A 128 -0.75 5.83 4.27
C GLY A 128 -1.26 6.87 5.27
N GLU A 129 -2.54 7.20 5.17
CA GLU A 129 -3.18 8.19 6.01
C GLU A 129 -4.68 7.92 6.21
N PRO A 130 -5.33 8.47 7.25
CA PRO A 130 -6.78 8.47 7.37
C PRO A 130 -7.42 9.32 6.26
N VAL A 131 -8.49 8.78 5.64
CA VAL A 131 -9.32 9.55 4.69
C VAL A 131 -10.55 10.13 5.38
N CYS A 132 -11.15 9.32 6.26
CA CYS A 132 -12.30 9.72 7.08
C CYS A 132 -12.33 8.88 8.35
N ASP A 133 -13.39 9.03 9.15
CA ASP A 133 -13.50 8.41 10.48
C ASP A 133 -13.43 6.87 10.47
N ASP A 134 -13.83 6.22 9.38
CA ASP A 134 -13.91 4.76 9.28
C ASP A 134 -12.98 4.14 8.22
N THR A 135 -12.29 4.95 7.42
CA THR A 135 -11.49 4.50 6.27
C THR A 135 -10.08 5.06 6.31
N PHE A 136 -9.12 4.18 6.13
CA PHE A 136 -7.69 4.48 5.97
C PHE A 136 -7.24 4.17 4.56
N VAL A 137 -6.37 4.98 3.94
CA VAL A 137 -5.78 4.71 2.63
C VAL A 137 -4.32 4.30 2.76
N VAL A 138 -3.93 3.27 2.01
CA VAL A 138 -2.53 2.85 1.84
C VAL A 138 -2.08 3.28 0.46
N HIS A 139 -1.25 4.33 0.40
CA HIS A 139 -0.72 4.89 -0.83
C HIS A 139 0.47 4.12 -1.38
N ILE A 140 1.37 3.71 -0.49
CA ILE A 140 2.66 3.14 -0.88
C ILE A 140 2.88 1.85 -0.10
N GLU A 141 3.22 0.79 -0.82
CA GLU A 141 3.67 -0.48 -0.26
C GLU A 141 4.80 -1.03 -1.13
N LYS A 142 6.00 -1.10 -0.58
CA LYS A 142 7.20 -1.58 -1.27
C LYS A 142 7.87 -2.70 -0.47
N ALA A 143 8.25 -3.76 -1.17
CA ALA A 143 9.07 -4.84 -0.62
C ALA A 143 10.06 -5.35 -1.67
N TYR A 144 11.16 -5.93 -1.26
CA TYR A 144 12.05 -6.62 -2.19
C TYR A 144 11.40 -7.90 -2.70
N ALA A 145 11.40 -8.09 -4.03
CA ALA A 145 10.73 -9.21 -4.69
C ALA A 145 11.36 -10.58 -4.34
N ASP A 146 12.67 -10.60 -4.07
CA ASP A 146 13.42 -11.78 -3.65
C ASP A 146 13.20 -12.14 -2.16
N VAL A 147 12.59 -11.25 -1.38
CA VAL A 147 12.21 -11.51 0.02
C VAL A 147 10.76 -12.01 0.06
N ARG A 148 10.62 -13.32 -0.20
CA ARG A 148 9.30 -13.95 -0.31
C ARG A 148 8.48 -13.77 0.97
N GLY A 149 7.24 -13.30 0.82
CA GLY A 149 6.30 -13.10 1.92
C GLY A 149 6.39 -11.72 2.59
N ALA A 150 7.34 -10.87 2.18
CA ALA A 150 7.46 -9.52 2.74
C ALA A 150 6.22 -8.65 2.46
N TYR A 151 5.69 -8.63 1.23
CA TYR A 151 4.46 -7.90 0.89
C TYR A 151 3.25 -8.27 1.76
N PRO A 152 2.81 -9.53 1.84
CA PRO A 152 1.66 -9.86 2.67
C PRO A 152 1.92 -9.66 4.17
N LEU A 153 3.17 -9.76 4.63
CA LEU A 153 3.49 -9.54 6.03
C LEU A 153 3.49 -8.05 6.38
N ILE A 154 4.09 -7.17 5.56
CA ILE A 154 4.05 -5.72 5.84
C ILE A 154 2.61 -5.20 5.82
N ASN A 155 1.79 -5.65 4.86
CA ASN A 155 0.38 -5.30 4.81
C ASN A 155 -0.33 -5.71 6.11
N GLN A 156 -0.22 -6.99 6.52
CA GLN A 156 -0.85 -7.49 7.73
C GLN A 156 -0.41 -6.72 8.98
N GLN A 157 0.90 -6.56 9.17
CA GLN A 157 1.46 -5.94 10.38
C GLN A 157 1.14 -4.45 10.46
N PHE A 158 1.20 -3.73 9.34
CA PHE A 158 0.82 -2.33 9.31
C PHE A 158 -0.66 -2.13 9.68
N LEU A 159 -1.54 -2.94 9.11
CA LEU A 159 -2.96 -2.86 9.43
C LEU A 159 -3.25 -3.19 10.89
N GLU A 160 -2.57 -4.19 11.44
CA GLU A 160 -2.71 -4.60 12.84
C GLU A 160 -2.28 -3.49 13.82
N HIS A 161 -1.15 -2.82 13.56
CA HIS A 161 -0.56 -1.86 14.47
C HIS A 161 -1.09 -0.43 14.30
N GLU A 162 -1.32 0.02 13.05
CA GLU A 162 -1.61 1.41 12.75
C GLU A 162 -3.04 1.68 12.29
N VAL A 163 -3.74 0.64 11.77
CA VAL A 163 -5.02 0.80 11.06
C VAL A 163 -6.16 0.02 11.71
N SER A 164 -5.91 -0.73 12.78
CA SER A 164 -6.93 -1.57 13.44
C SER A 164 -8.15 -0.81 13.98
N GLY A 165 -8.05 0.51 14.15
CA GLY A 165 -9.17 1.39 14.55
C GLY A 165 -10.11 1.78 13.40
N TYR A 166 -9.76 1.49 12.15
CA TYR A 166 -10.57 1.81 10.97
C TYR A 166 -11.30 0.56 10.48
N LYS A 167 -12.54 0.75 10.05
CA LYS A 167 -13.37 -0.33 9.53
C LYS A 167 -12.90 -0.80 8.15
N TYR A 168 -12.50 0.15 7.32
CA TYR A 168 -12.08 -0.08 5.95
C TYR A 168 -10.65 0.38 5.69
N VAL A 169 -9.99 -0.32 4.79
CA VAL A 169 -8.73 0.10 4.19
C VAL A 169 -8.88 0.15 2.67
N ASN A 170 -8.60 1.33 2.11
CA ASN A 170 -8.49 1.56 0.69
C ASN A 170 -7.03 1.34 0.27
N ARG A 171 -6.79 0.54 -0.76
CA ARG A 171 -5.46 0.29 -1.32
C ARG A 171 -5.33 0.82 -2.75
N GLU A 172 -6.16 1.82 -3.08
CA GLU A 172 -6.21 2.49 -4.37
C GLU A 172 -6.47 1.54 -5.55
N ASP A 173 -6.38 2.05 -6.77
CA ASP A 173 -6.63 1.33 -8.01
C ASP A 173 -5.46 0.43 -8.45
N ASP A 174 -5.57 -0.19 -9.62
CA ASP A 174 -4.52 -1.03 -10.20
C ASP A 174 -3.90 -0.42 -11.48
N THR A 175 -4.29 0.80 -11.85
CA THR A 175 -3.82 1.55 -13.04
C THR A 175 -3.84 0.74 -14.35
N GLY A 176 -4.62 -0.35 -14.40
CA GLY A 176 -4.64 -1.29 -15.53
C GLY A 176 -3.52 -2.33 -15.51
N GLU A 177 -2.65 -2.34 -14.51
CA GLU A 177 -1.59 -3.34 -14.36
C GLU A 177 -2.14 -4.71 -13.94
N GLU A 178 -2.06 -5.72 -14.81
CA GLU A 178 -2.63 -7.06 -14.55
C GLU A 178 -2.00 -7.75 -13.34
N GLY A 179 -0.71 -7.59 -13.12
CA GLY A 179 -0.01 -8.14 -11.95
C GLY A 179 -0.51 -7.53 -10.64
N LEU A 180 -0.69 -6.21 -10.60
CA LEU A 180 -1.21 -5.49 -9.45
C LEU A 180 -2.69 -5.83 -9.22
N ARG A 181 -3.50 -5.90 -10.28
CA ARG A 181 -4.90 -6.36 -10.25
C ARG A 181 -5.03 -7.74 -9.62
N THR A 182 -4.26 -8.69 -10.11
CA THR A 182 -4.25 -10.05 -9.57
C THR A 182 -3.86 -10.08 -8.08
N ALA A 183 -2.85 -9.30 -7.70
CA ALA A 183 -2.41 -9.19 -6.31
C ALA A 183 -3.51 -8.62 -5.42
N LYS A 184 -4.19 -7.54 -5.83
CA LYS A 184 -5.28 -6.90 -5.08
C LYS A 184 -6.54 -7.78 -5.00
N LEU A 185 -6.96 -8.40 -6.09
CA LEU A 185 -8.10 -9.34 -6.11
C LEU A 185 -7.88 -10.62 -5.28
N SER A 186 -6.64 -10.96 -4.98
CA SER A 186 -6.29 -12.14 -4.18
C SER A 186 -6.50 -11.97 -2.66
N TYR A 187 -6.93 -10.77 -2.24
CA TYR A 187 -7.33 -10.45 -0.86
C TYR A 187 -8.82 -10.52 -0.58
#